data_eb40ca3c0459e09a22ef781026c5808f
#
_entry.id   eb40ca3c0459e09a22ef781026c5808f
#
_cell.length_a   1.000
_cell.length_b   1.000
_cell.length_c   1.000
_cell.angle_alpha   90.00
_cell.angle_beta   90.00
_cell.angle_gamma   90.00
#
_symmetry.space_group_name_H-M   'P 1'
#
loop_
_entity.id
_entity.type
_entity.pdbx_description
1 polymer ?
#
loop_
_entity_poly.entity_id
_entity_poly.type
_entity_poly.pdbx_seq_one_letter_code
_entity_poly.pdbx_strand_id
1 'polypeptide(L)'
;MKKDVWRNDEEYMSYVGELLEKPEVQRLADYTQHHFSTRLEHCIAVSYESYLLAKKFHLDAKATARAGLLHDLFYYDWRVTKFDRGTH
;
A
#
# COMPACT_ATOMS: atom_id res chain seq x y z
N MET A 1 -0.43 -14.89 5.62
CA MET A 1 0.87 -14.48 5.05
C MET A 1 1.80 -14.03 6.16
N LYS A 2 3.04 -14.48 6.09
CA LYS A 2 4.01 -14.04 7.06
C LYS A 2 4.32 -12.57 6.89
N LYS A 3 4.57 -11.89 8.01
CA LYS A 3 4.95 -10.50 7.99
C LYS A 3 6.28 -10.35 7.23
N ASP A 4 6.35 -9.32 6.42
CA ASP A 4 7.58 -8.95 5.69
C ASP A 4 8.00 -9.91 4.59
N VAL A 5 7.16 -10.88 4.21
CA VAL A 5 7.48 -11.76 3.07
C VAL A 5 7.74 -10.94 1.81
N TRP A 6 7.00 -9.84 1.66
CA TRP A 6 7.13 -8.98 0.48
C TRP A 6 8.52 -8.35 0.36
N ARG A 7 9.23 -8.19 1.47
CA ARG A 7 10.58 -7.60 1.43
C ARG A 7 11.59 -8.49 0.71
N ASN A 8 11.34 -9.78 0.70
CA ASN A 8 12.23 -10.73 0.05
C ASN A 8 11.87 -11.01 -1.39
N ASP A 9 10.79 -10.43 -1.87
CA ASP A 9 10.36 -10.57 -3.26
C ASP A 9 10.98 -9.44 -4.07
N GLU A 10 12.08 -9.76 -4.75
CA GLU A 10 12.84 -8.76 -5.49
C GLU A 10 12.04 -8.13 -6.61
N GLU A 11 11.22 -8.93 -7.28
CA GLU A 11 10.39 -8.41 -8.37
C GLU A 11 9.38 -7.40 -7.84
N TYR A 12 8.71 -7.76 -6.76
CA TYR A 12 7.74 -6.86 -6.14
C TYR A 12 8.43 -5.57 -5.70
N MET A 13 9.56 -5.69 -5.04
CA MET A 13 10.29 -4.52 -4.56
C MET A 13 10.76 -3.63 -5.71
N SER A 14 11.10 -4.23 -6.85
CA SER A 14 11.48 -3.43 -8.01
C SER A 14 10.31 -2.60 -8.53
N TYR A 15 9.08 -3.06 -8.30
CA TYR A 15 7.89 -2.36 -8.77
C TYR A 15 7.44 -1.25 -7.83
N VAL A 16 7.60 -1.44 -6.53
CA VAL A 16 7.04 -0.50 -5.55
C VAL A 16 8.08 0.19 -4.68
N GLY A 17 9.35 -0.19 -4.78
CA GLY A 17 10.38 0.35 -3.89
C GLY A 17 10.43 1.87 -3.88
N GLU A 18 10.36 2.49 -5.05
CA GLU A 18 10.39 3.94 -5.14
C GLU A 18 9.18 4.59 -4.48
N LEU A 19 8.03 3.92 -4.57
CA LEU A 19 6.81 4.42 -3.94
C LEU A 19 6.90 4.35 -2.42
N LEU A 20 7.52 3.30 -1.91
CA LEU A 20 7.66 3.13 -0.48
C LEU A 20 8.58 4.19 0.13
N GLU A 21 9.44 4.80 -0.66
CA GLU A 21 10.34 5.85 -0.18
C GLU A 21 9.68 7.22 -0.14
N LYS A 22 8.50 7.38 -0.74
CA LYS A 22 7.84 8.67 -0.76
C LYS A 22 7.34 9.06 0.63
N PRO A 23 7.52 10.32 1.05
CA PRO A 23 7.04 10.75 2.36
C PRO A 23 5.55 10.54 2.56
N GLU A 24 4.76 10.72 1.51
CA GLU A 24 3.31 10.53 1.59
C GLU A 24 2.97 9.09 1.96
N VAL A 25 3.72 8.14 1.41
CA VAL A 25 3.51 6.72 1.71
C VAL A 25 4.01 6.40 3.12
N GLN A 26 5.18 6.93 3.47
CA GLN A 26 5.76 6.66 4.78
C GLN A 26 4.91 7.21 5.91
N ARG A 27 4.17 8.29 5.68
CA ARG A 27 3.28 8.84 6.69
C ARG A 27 2.19 7.87 7.10
N LEU A 28 1.85 6.92 6.26
CA LEU A 28 0.85 5.92 6.61
C LEU A 28 1.30 5.05 7.78
N ALA A 29 2.61 4.99 8.03
CA ALA A 29 3.12 4.25 9.17
C ALA A 29 2.77 4.91 10.50
N ASP A 30 2.42 6.20 10.48
CA ASP A 30 2.06 6.93 11.68
C ASP A 30 0.62 6.69 12.11
N TYR A 31 -0.16 6.01 11.28
CA TYR A 31 -1.57 5.74 11.56
C TYR A 31 -1.77 4.28 11.88
N THR A 32 -2.29 4.00 13.06
CA THR A 32 -2.56 2.64 13.48
C THR A 32 -3.98 2.28 13.10
N GLN A 33 -4.12 1.23 12.28
CA GLN A 33 -5.43 0.78 11.86
C GLN A 33 -6.06 -0.16 12.89
N HIS A 34 -5.23 -1.03 13.43
CA HIS A 34 -5.62 -1.95 14.49
C HIS A 34 -4.56 -1.91 15.56
N HIS A 35 -4.74 -2.67 16.62
CA HIS A 35 -3.80 -2.67 17.72
C HIS A 35 -2.39 -3.06 17.31
N PHE A 36 -2.24 -3.81 16.22
CA PHE A 36 -0.97 -4.44 15.88
C PHE A 36 -0.46 -4.10 14.49
N SER A 37 -1.15 -3.26 13.74
CA SER A 37 -0.69 -2.94 12.39
C SER A 37 -0.93 -1.48 12.06
N THR A 38 -0.05 -0.95 11.23
CA THR A 38 -0.20 0.42 10.74
C THR A 38 -0.97 0.42 9.42
N ARG A 39 -1.42 1.60 9.03
CA ARG A 39 -2.07 1.76 7.74
C ARG A 39 -1.14 1.37 6.61
N LEU A 40 0.14 1.72 6.73
CA LEU A 40 1.13 1.36 5.73
C LEU A 40 1.25 -0.16 5.59
N GLU A 41 1.30 -0.89 6.70
CA GLU A 41 1.38 -2.33 6.65
C GLU A 41 0.17 -2.94 5.94
N HIS A 42 -1.00 -2.38 6.20
CA HIS A 42 -2.22 -2.83 5.54
C HIS A 42 -2.15 -2.58 4.02
N CYS A 43 -1.72 -1.40 3.62
CA CYS A 43 -1.61 -1.06 2.20
C CYS A 43 -0.64 -2.00 1.48
N ILE A 44 0.49 -2.28 2.13
CA ILE A 44 1.48 -3.18 1.54
C ILE A 44 0.91 -4.59 1.41
N ALA A 45 0.19 -5.06 2.44
CA ALA A 45 -0.40 -6.39 2.39
C ALA A 45 -1.37 -6.52 1.23
N VAL A 46 -2.25 -5.54 1.06
CA VAL A 46 -3.22 -5.54 -0.04
C VAL A 46 -2.50 -5.48 -1.38
N SER A 47 -1.50 -4.61 -1.49
CA SER A 47 -0.72 -4.47 -2.71
C SER A 47 -0.01 -5.77 -3.08
N TYR A 48 0.62 -6.42 -2.12
CA TYR A 48 1.36 -7.65 -2.37
C TYR A 48 0.44 -8.79 -2.74
N GLU A 49 -0.69 -8.94 -2.05
CA GLU A 49 -1.65 -9.97 -2.38
C GLU A 49 -2.20 -9.78 -3.79
N SER A 50 -2.50 -8.54 -4.15
CA SER A 50 -2.98 -8.22 -5.49
C SER A 50 -1.93 -8.54 -6.55
N TYR A 51 -0.67 -8.24 -6.25
CA TYR A 51 0.44 -8.55 -7.13
C TYR A 51 0.55 -10.05 -7.36
N LEU A 52 0.44 -10.85 -6.30
CA LEU A 52 0.52 -12.30 -6.43
C LEU A 52 -0.63 -12.84 -7.27
N LEU A 53 -1.83 -12.31 -7.09
CA LEU A 53 -2.97 -12.72 -7.90
C LEU A 53 -2.78 -12.35 -9.37
N ALA A 54 -2.25 -11.16 -9.62
CA ALA A 54 -2.01 -10.72 -10.98
C ALA A 54 -1.01 -11.65 -11.68
N LYS A 55 0.03 -12.06 -10.98
CA LYS A 55 0.99 -13.00 -11.55
C LYS A 55 0.32 -14.34 -11.85
N LYS A 56 -0.51 -14.82 -10.94
CA LYS A 56 -1.19 -16.09 -11.10
C LYS A 56 -2.09 -16.08 -12.34
N PHE A 57 -2.74 -14.97 -12.62
CA PHE A 57 -3.66 -14.88 -13.74
C PHE A 57 -3.06 -14.19 -14.96
N HIS A 58 -1.73 -14.01 -14.97
CA HIS A 58 -1.00 -13.43 -16.11
C HIS A 58 -1.46 -12.02 -16.45
N LEU A 59 -1.82 -11.25 -15.43
CA LEU A 59 -2.18 -9.86 -15.58
C LEU A 59 -0.95 -8.98 -15.35
N ASP A 60 -1.11 -7.66 -15.52
CA ASP A 60 -0.02 -6.72 -15.31
C ASP A 60 0.29 -6.59 -13.83
N ALA A 61 1.24 -7.39 -13.35
CA ALA A 61 1.59 -7.42 -11.93
C ALA A 61 2.18 -6.10 -11.45
N LYS A 62 2.97 -5.43 -12.30
CA LYS A 62 3.57 -4.15 -11.92
C LYS A 62 2.49 -3.11 -11.71
N ALA A 63 1.59 -2.95 -12.67
CA ALA A 63 0.51 -1.98 -12.55
C ALA A 63 -0.38 -2.30 -11.36
N THR A 64 -0.66 -3.58 -11.14
CA THR A 64 -1.52 -4.01 -10.04
C THR A 64 -0.89 -3.70 -8.69
N ALA A 65 0.40 -3.99 -8.53
CA ALA A 65 1.10 -3.73 -7.28
C ALA A 65 1.12 -2.23 -6.96
N ARG A 66 1.46 -1.43 -7.95
CA ARG A 66 1.55 0.03 -7.77
C ARG A 66 0.18 0.63 -7.52
N ALA A 67 -0.81 0.21 -8.29
CA ALA A 67 -2.18 0.73 -8.13
C ALA A 67 -2.75 0.36 -6.77
N GLY A 68 -2.50 -0.87 -6.31
CA GLY A 68 -2.98 -1.29 -5.00
C GLY A 68 -2.43 -0.44 -3.87
N LEU A 69 -1.15 -0.13 -3.93
CA LEU A 69 -0.51 0.70 -2.92
C LEU A 69 -1.01 2.15 -2.99
N LEU A 70 -1.05 2.72 -4.18
CA LEU A 70 -1.44 4.11 -4.37
C LEU A 70 -2.92 4.35 -4.16
N HIS A 71 -3.75 3.38 -4.52
CA HIS A 71 -5.19 3.52 -4.37
C HIS A 71 -5.57 3.73 -2.91
N ASP A 72 -4.97 2.94 -2.03
CA ASP A 72 -5.28 3.03 -0.61
C ASP A 72 -4.74 4.33 -0.01
N LEU A 73 -3.55 4.74 -0.46
CA LEU A 73 -2.99 6.02 -0.04
C LEU A 73 -3.91 7.17 -0.46
N PHE A 74 -4.36 7.14 -1.70
CA PHE A 74 -5.21 8.18 -2.25
C PHE A 74 -6.53 8.27 -1.48
N TYR A 75 -7.13 7.13 -1.21
CA TYR A 75 -8.38 7.07 -0.46
C TYR A 75 -8.22 7.65 0.94
N TYR A 76 -7.16 7.27 1.60
CA TYR A 76 -6.90 7.74 2.96
C TYR A 76 -6.65 9.24 2.99
N ASP A 77 -5.84 9.73 2.07
CA ASP A 77 -5.53 11.15 1.99
C ASP A 77 -6.79 11.97 1.72
N TRP A 78 -7.65 11.48 0.84
CA TRP A 78 -8.92 12.14 0.55
C TRP A 78 -9.80 12.21 1.80
N ARG A 79 -9.87 11.13 2.54
CA ARG A 79 -10.70 11.09 3.74
C ARG A 79 -10.22 12.06 4.81
N VAL A 80 -8.92 12.10 5.03
CA VAL A 80 -8.36 13.02 6.01
C VAL A 80 -8.63 14.46 5.61
N THR A 81 -8.38 14.79 4.36
CA THR A 81 -8.61 16.13 3.84
C THR A 81 -10.10 16.51 3.94
N LYS A 82 -10.96 15.58 3.60
CA LYS A 82 -12.40 15.84 3.63
C LYS A 82 -12.88 16.10 5.04
N PHE A 83 -12.42 15.32 6.01
CA PHE A 83 -12.81 15.53 7.39
C PHE A 83 -12.30 16.85 7.93
N ASP A 84 -11.08 17.21 7.58
CA ASP A 84 -10.52 18.49 8.02
C ASP A 84 -11.30 19.67 7.48
N ARG A 85 -11.85 19.54 6.27
CA ARG A 85 -12.58 20.62 5.63
C ARG A 85 -14.08 20.48 5.78
N GLY A 86 -14.56 19.26 5.78
CA GLY A 86 -15.98 18.98 5.75
C GLY A 86 -16.69 19.28 7.04
N THR A 87 -15.96 19.39 8.12
CA THR A 87 -16.55 19.70 9.41
C THR A 87 -16.84 21.18 9.60
N HIS A 88 -16.41 21.96 8.67
CA HIS A 88 -16.55 23.43 8.77
C HIS A 88 -17.89 23.93 8.30
#